data_aa80f7988d3621c4dd888dabfe635eda
#
_entry.id   aa80f7988d3621c4dd888dabfe635eda
#
_cell.length_a   1.000
_cell.length_b   1.000
_cell.length_c   1.000
_cell.angle_alpha   90.00
_cell.angle_beta   90.00
_cell.angle_gamma   90.00
#
_symmetry.space_group_name_H-M   'P 1'
#
loop_
_entity.id
_entity.type
_entity.pdbx_description
1 polymer ?
#
loop_
_entity_poly.entity_id
_entity_poly.type
_entity_poly.pdbx_seq_one_letter_code
_entity_poly.pdbx_strand_id
1 'polypeptide(L)'
;MNKILKNYRNIKYGPALEDDKEIVAWIKKLSSPNKLYINGKWISSKGNTKIQVINPSNNKKLFNLSVSTKKDVDLAVNAASKAHFKWSKLSPYKRSQFLYALARLIQKHSRFLAVLETIDNGKPIRETRDIDIPLVARHFYYHAGWAAKSQNNVESVGIVGQIIPWNFPLLMLAWKIAPAIACGNTVIL
;
A
#
# COMPACT_ATOMS: atom_id res chain seq x y z
N MET A 1 -28.48 26.72 -27.32
CA MET A 1 -27.98 26.15 -26.06
C MET A 1 -28.39 27.06 -24.92
N ASN A 2 -29.09 26.56 -23.92
CA ASN A 2 -29.69 27.35 -22.83
C ASN A 2 -28.59 28.11 -22.05
N LYS A 3 -28.82 29.42 -21.78
CA LYS A 3 -27.92 30.30 -21.05
C LYS A 3 -27.51 29.72 -19.69
N ILE A 4 -28.39 28.95 -19.05
CA ILE A 4 -28.15 28.24 -17.80
C ILE A 4 -27.06 27.18 -17.97
N LEU A 5 -27.15 26.33 -19.01
CA LEU A 5 -26.15 25.29 -19.26
C LEU A 5 -24.75 25.88 -19.57
N LYS A 6 -24.71 27.05 -20.26
CA LYS A 6 -23.47 27.76 -20.54
C LYS A 6 -22.83 28.30 -19.25
N ASN A 7 -23.64 28.84 -18.35
CA ASN A 7 -23.15 29.30 -17.03
C ASN A 7 -22.64 28.15 -16.20
N TYR A 8 -23.35 27.00 -16.12
CA TYR A 8 -22.90 25.82 -15.39
C TYR A 8 -21.57 25.28 -15.90
N ARG A 9 -21.34 25.28 -17.21
CA ARG A 9 -20.04 24.83 -17.80
C ARG A 9 -18.88 25.77 -17.49
N ASN A 10 -19.14 27.03 -17.17
CA ASN A 10 -18.14 28.04 -16.92
C ASN A 10 -17.91 28.30 -15.41
N ILE A 11 -18.62 27.63 -14.53
CA ILE A 11 -18.40 27.74 -13.09
C ILE A 11 -17.01 27.17 -12.77
N LYS A 12 -16.13 28.03 -12.26
CA LYS A 12 -14.84 27.61 -11.69
C LYS A 12 -15.08 27.19 -10.25
N TYR A 13 -15.07 25.90 -10.03
CA TYR A 13 -15.00 25.36 -8.67
C TYR A 13 -13.61 25.62 -8.10
N GLY A 14 -13.52 25.90 -6.81
CA GLY A 14 -12.24 25.89 -6.08
C GLY A 14 -11.56 24.53 -6.17
N PRO A 15 -10.30 24.41 -5.72
CA PRO A 15 -9.59 23.14 -5.73
C PRO A 15 -10.41 22.11 -4.92
N ALA A 16 -10.76 21.00 -5.59
CA ALA A 16 -11.42 19.90 -4.92
C ALA A 16 -10.50 19.28 -3.85
N LEU A 17 -11.07 18.82 -2.75
CA LEU A 17 -10.31 18.11 -1.70
C LEU A 17 -9.56 16.90 -2.27
N GLU A 18 -10.07 16.32 -3.34
CA GLU A 18 -9.53 15.16 -4.06
C GLU A 18 -8.81 15.56 -5.36
N ASP A 19 -8.27 16.76 -5.44
CA ASP A 19 -7.44 17.21 -6.58
C ASP A 19 -6.22 16.28 -6.74
N ASP A 20 -5.96 15.84 -7.96
CA ASP A 20 -4.91 14.87 -8.27
C ASP A 20 -3.53 15.50 -8.49
N LYS A 21 -3.42 16.83 -8.50
CA LYS A 21 -2.17 17.53 -8.85
C LYS A 21 -0.99 17.16 -7.97
N GLU A 22 -1.23 17.03 -6.66
CA GLU A 22 -0.20 16.62 -5.71
C GLU A 22 0.34 15.22 -6.05
N ILE A 23 -0.57 14.28 -6.32
CA ILE A 23 -0.23 12.89 -6.62
C ILE A 23 0.48 12.77 -7.96
N VAL A 24 -0.03 13.45 -8.99
CA VAL A 24 0.59 13.49 -10.31
C VAL A 24 2.00 14.08 -10.23
N ALA A 25 2.20 15.14 -9.46
CA ALA A 25 3.50 15.75 -9.24
C ALA A 25 4.43 14.79 -8.47
N TRP A 26 3.91 14.07 -7.48
CA TRP A 26 4.66 13.06 -6.75
C TRP A 26 5.07 11.89 -7.63
N ILE A 27 4.16 11.34 -8.46
CA ILE A 27 4.46 10.26 -9.42
C ILE A 27 5.59 10.70 -10.38
N LYS A 28 5.54 11.93 -10.90
CA LYS A 28 6.59 12.47 -11.78
C LYS A 28 7.96 12.59 -11.09
N LYS A 29 7.97 12.84 -9.80
CA LYS A 29 9.19 12.95 -8.99
C LYS A 29 9.71 11.62 -8.46
N LEU A 30 8.95 10.53 -8.61
CA LEU A 30 9.39 9.20 -8.17
C LEU A 30 10.69 8.82 -8.89
N SER A 31 11.79 8.91 -8.17
CA SER A 31 13.11 8.52 -8.67
C SER A 31 13.30 7.01 -8.77
N SER A 32 12.38 6.23 -8.21
CA SER A 32 12.56 4.80 -8.00
C SER A 32 11.31 3.94 -8.22
N PRO A 33 10.39 4.27 -9.17
CA PRO A 33 9.16 3.49 -9.34
C PRO A 33 9.45 2.06 -9.82
N ASN A 34 10.64 1.81 -10.33
CA ASN A 34 11.11 0.53 -10.84
C ASN A 34 12.10 -0.17 -9.91
N LYS A 35 12.16 0.21 -8.64
CA LYS A 35 12.99 -0.45 -7.63
C LYS A 35 12.15 -1.32 -6.69
N LEU A 36 12.78 -2.38 -6.19
CA LEU A 36 12.21 -3.28 -5.20
C LEU A 36 12.58 -2.77 -3.80
N TYR A 37 11.63 -2.85 -2.86
CA TYR A 37 11.91 -2.51 -1.46
C TYR A 37 12.26 -3.77 -0.69
N ILE A 38 13.55 -3.98 -0.43
CA ILE A 38 14.07 -5.18 0.25
C ILE A 38 15.02 -4.75 1.36
N ASN A 39 14.84 -5.31 2.55
CA ASN A 39 15.68 -5.05 3.72
C ASN A 39 15.80 -3.54 4.06
N GLY A 40 14.69 -2.82 4.01
CA GLY A 40 14.64 -1.39 4.33
C GLY A 40 15.24 -0.46 3.27
N LYS A 41 15.55 -0.97 2.07
CA LYS A 41 16.20 -0.19 1.00
C LYS A 41 15.53 -0.40 -0.35
N TRP A 42 15.54 0.64 -1.16
CA TRP A 42 15.14 0.57 -2.56
C TRP A 42 16.30 0.09 -3.42
N ILE A 43 16.21 -1.10 -3.98
CA ILE A 43 17.23 -1.73 -4.83
C ILE A 43 16.73 -1.97 -6.25
N SER A 44 17.63 -1.94 -7.22
CA SER A 44 17.29 -2.29 -8.60
C SER A 44 17.07 -3.79 -8.73
N SER A 45 16.07 -4.19 -9.54
CA SER A 45 15.88 -5.59 -9.90
C SER A 45 17.12 -6.13 -10.64
N LYS A 46 17.36 -7.43 -10.49
CA LYS A 46 18.39 -8.17 -11.23
C LYS A 46 18.00 -8.48 -12.67
N GLY A 47 16.74 -8.19 -13.05
CA GLY A 47 16.22 -8.35 -14.40
C GLY A 47 16.01 -7.02 -15.11
N ASN A 48 15.83 -7.11 -16.44
CA ASN A 48 15.59 -5.95 -17.31
C ASN A 48 14.11 -5.82 -17.74
N THR A 49 13.29 -6.81 -17.45
CA THR A 49 11.87 -6.80 -17.82
C THR A 49 11.11 -5.73 -17.03
N LYS A 50 10.31 -4.95 -17.75
CA LYS A 50 9.46 -3.92 -17.17
C LYS A 50 8.04 -4.05 -17.69
N ILE A 51 7.07 -3.73 -16.85
CA ILE A 51 5.66 -3.57 -17.21
C ILE A 51 5.28 -2.10 -17.08
N GLN A 52 4.38 -1.64 -17.94
CA GLN A 52 3.85 -0.30 -17.85
C GLN A 52 2.67 -0.29 -16.89
N VAL A 53 2.68 0.64 -15.96
CA VAL A 53 1.51 0.97 -15.14
C VAL A 53 0.77 2.09 -15.85
N ILE A 54 -0.52 1.87 -16.11
CA ILE A 54 -1.37 2.74 -16.92
C ILE A 54 -2.54 3.21 -16.05
N ASN A 55 -2.84 4.50 -16.12
CA ASN A 55 -4.08 5.02 -15.54
C ASN A 55 -5.27 4.57 -16.39
N PRO A 56 -6.18 3.75 -15.88
CA PRO A 56 -7.28 3.19 -16.65
C PRO A 56 -8.33 4.23 -17.08
N SER A 57 -8.39 5.38 -16.41
CA SER A 57 -9.36 6.43 -16.75
C SER A 57 -9.04 7.18 -18.05
N ASN A 58 -7.78 7.20 -18.47
CA ASN A 58 -7.31 7.98 -19.62
C ASN A 58 -6.26 7.26 -20.48
N ASN A 59 -5.93 6.01 -20.17
CA ASN A 59 -4.93 5.18 -20.82
C ASN A 59 -3.52 5.79 -20.88
N LYS A 60 -3.22 6.77 -20.03
CA LYS A 60 -1.89 7.37 -19.96
C LYS A 60 -0.98 6.55 -19.05
N LYS A 61 0.25 6.39 -19.50
CA LYS A 61 1.29 5.75 -18.70
C LYS A 61 1.59 6.59 -17.45
N LEU A 62 1.61 5.93 -16.30
CA LEU A 62 2.05 6.50 -15.04
C LEU A 62 3.57 6.32 -14.88
N PHE A 63 4.04 5.08 -14.91
CA PHE A 63 5.46 4.73 -14.80
C PHE A 63 5.72 3.32 -15.32
N ASN A 64 6.98 2.88 -15.25
CA ASN A 64 7.36 1.48 -15.49
C ASN A 64 7.67 0.80 -14.16
N LEU A 65 7.19 -0.41 -13.97
CA LEU A 65 7.51 -1.27 -12.83
C LEU A 65 8.47 -2.36 -13.29
N SER A 66 9.54 -2.60 -12.53
CA SER A 66 10.44 -3.73 -12.79
C SER A 66 9.81 -5.04 -12.37
N VAL A 67 9.91 -6.05 -13.21
CA VAL A 67 9.54 -7.42 -12.86
C VAL A 67 10.66 -8.04 -12.06
N SER A 68 10.31 -8.64 -10.93
CA SER A 68 11.26 -9.34 -10.06
C SER A 68 11.72 -10.64 -10.71
N THR A 69 12.98 -10.96 -10.56
CA THR A 69 13.56 -12.25 -10.96
C THR A 69 13.58 -13.23 -9.78
N LYS A 70 13.86 -14.50 -10.06
CA LYS A 70 14.11 -15.49 -9.01
C LYS A 70 15.18 -15.01 -8.02
N LYS A 71 16.26 -14.39 -8.51
CA LYS A 71 17.34 -13.85 -7.64
C LYS A 71 16.85 -12.73 -6.73
N ASP A 72 15.91 -11.89 -7.19
CA ASP A 72 15.30 -10.84 -6.36
C ASP A 72 14.41 -11.45 -5.27
N VAL A 73 13.64 -12.49 -5.60
CA VAL A 73 12.84 -13.24 -4.63
C VAL A 73 13.74 -13.90 -3.59
N ASP A 74 14.82 -14.55 -4.00
CA ASP A 74 15.79 -15.18 -3.08
C ASP A 74 16.40 -14.13 -2.12
N LEU A 75 16.70 -12.93 -2.61
CA LEU A 75 17.17 -11.82 -1.77
C LEU A 75 16.11 -11.37 -0.76
N ALA A 76 14.85 -11.28 -1.19
CA ALA A 76 13.74 -10.92 -0.31
C ALA A 76 13.50 -11.98 0.77
N VAL A 77 13.53 -13.27 0.40
CA VAL A 77 13.43 -14.40 1.36
C VAL A 77 14.54 -14.35 2.39
N ASN A 78 15.78 -14.16 1.96
CA ASN A 78 16.93 -14.06 2.87
C ASN A 78 16.80 -12.86 3.83
N ALA A 79 16.33 -11.71 3.33
CA ALA A 79 16.09 -10.53 4.16
C ALA A 79 14.96 -10.77 5.18
N ALA A 80 13.86 -11.38 4.73
CA ALA A 80 12.71 -11.71 5.58
C ALA A 80 13.09 -12.72 6.67
N SER A 81 13.92 -13.72 6.36
CA SER A 81 14.42 -14.70 7.31
C SER A 81 15.25 -14.04 8.43
N LYS A 82 16.17 -13.16 8.05
CA LYS A 82 16.98 -12.41 9.05
C LYS A 82 16.11 -11.49 9.91
N ALA A 83 15.11 -10.84 9.32
CA ALA A 83 14.21 -9.97 10.05
C ALA A 83 13.27 -10.78 10.97
N HIS A 84 12.83 -11.96 10.55
CA HIS A 84 11.95 -12.83 11.31
C HIS A 84 12.54 -13.18 12.69
N PHE A 85 13.83 -13.49 12.77
CA PHE A 85 14.50 -13.81 14.02
C PHE A 85 14.35 -12.72 15.09
N LYS A 86 14.35 -11.44 14.68
CA LYS A 86 14.15 -10.31 15.59
C LYS A 86 12.67 -10.01 15.82
N TRP A 87 11.87 -10.05 14.77
CA TRP A 87 10.46 -9.67 14.81
C TRP A 87 9.63 -10.66 15.63
N SER A 88 9.83 -11.95 15.43
CA SER A 88 9.11 -13.02 16.15
C SER A 88 9.36 -13.00 17.67
N LYS A 89 10.54 -12.52 18.10
CA LYS A 89 10.90 -12.39 19.51
C LYS A 89 10.37 -11.15 20.21
N LEU A 90 9.80 -10.19 19.46
CA LEU A 90 9.12 -9.06 20.08
C LEU A 90 7.88 -9.55 20.84
N SER A 91 7.63 -8.95 22.01
CA SER A 91 6.41 -9.24 22.73
C SER A 91 5.18 -8.88 21.87
N PRO A 92 4.06 -9.59 22.06
CA PRO A 92 2.80 -9.27 21.36
C PRO A 92 2.40 -7.79 21.49
N TYR A 93 2.54 -7.23 22.68
CA TYR A 93 2.30 -5.82 22.94
C TYR A 93 3.21 -4.90 22.10
N LYS A 94 4.49 -5.25 21.96
CA LYS A 94 5.41 -4.45 21.14
C LYS A 94 5.04 -4.47 19.66
N ARG A 95 4.65 -5.63 19.13
CA ARG A 95 4.13 -5.73 17.76
C ARG A 95 2.86 -4.91 17.56
N SER A 96 1.95 -4.93 18.54
CA SER A 96 0.74 -4.10 18.56
C SER A 96 1.05 -2.60 18.36
N GLN A 97 2.07 -2.09 19.04
CA GLN A 97 2.47 -0.68 18.91
C GLN A 97 2.86 -0.30 17.48
N PHE A 98 3.57 -1.19 16.77
CA PHE A 98 3.93 -0.96 15.35
C PHE A 98 2.70 -0.96 14.44
N LEU A 99 1.77 -1.90 14.63
CA LEU A 99 0.53 -1.93 13.84
C LEU A 99 -0.30 -0.68 14.10
N TYR A 100 -0.41 -0.26 15.35
CA TYR A 100 -1.12 0.95 15.72
C TYR A 100 -0.50 2.20 15.08
N ALA A 101 0.83 2.32 15.11
CA ALA A 101 1.55 3.41 14.47
C ALA A 101 1.32 3.44 12.95
N LEU A 102 1.31 2.25 12.29
CA LEU A 102 1.02 2.12 10.87
C LEU A 102 -0.41 2.56 10.54
N ALA A 103 -1.40 2.14 11.34
CA ALA A 103 -2.78 2.59 11.17
C ALA A 103 -2.90 4.13 11.25
N ARG A 104 -2.20 4.76 12.19
CA ARG A 104 -2.14 6.22 12.32
C ARG A 104 -1.50 6.90 11.11
N LEU A 105 -0.44 6.33 10.55
CA LEU A 105 0.19 6.84 9.34
C LEU A 105 -0.75 6.75 8.13
N ILE A 106 -1.48 5.65 7.98
CA ILE A 106 -2.49 5.49 6.93
C ILE A 106 -3.58 6.56 7.05
N GLN A 107 -4.10 6.79 8.26
CA GLN A 107 -5.07 7.86 8.49
C GLN A 107 -4.51 9.25 8.15
N LYS A 108 -3.29 9.53 8.58
CA LYS A 108 -2.62 10.80 8.29
C LYS A 108 -2.50 11.06 6.79
N HIS A 109 -2.27 10.02 6.00
CA HIS A 109 -2.07 10.11 4.55
C HIS A 109 -3.29 9.62 3.75
N SER A 110 -4.48 9.54 4.39
CA SER A 110 -5.67 8.93 3.80
C SER A 110 -6.07 9.56 2.46
N ARG A 111 -6.07 10.89 2.37
CA ARG A 111 -6.39 11.60 1.13
C ARG A 111 -5.40 11.24 0.01
N PHE A 112 -4.11 11.30 0.31
CA PHE A 112 -3.06 10.95 -0.64
C PHE A 112 -3.23 9.52 -1.17
N LEU A 113 -3.44 8.56 -0.27
CA LEU A 113 -3.60 7.15 -0.62
C LEU A 113 -4.88 6.91 -1.43
N ALA A 114 -5.99 7.58 -1.09
CA ALA A 114 -7.25 7.44 -1.82
C ALA A 114 -7.13 7.94 -3.27
N VAL A 115 -6.53 9.10 -3.48
CA VAL A 115 -6.32 9.64 -4.84
C VAL A 115 -5.34 8.77 -5.62
N LEU A 116 -4.26 8.32 -5.00
CA LEU A 116 -3.29 7.42 -5.63
C LEU A 116 -3.95 6.11 -6.08
N GLU A 117 -4.76 5.47 -5.22
CA GLU A 117 -5.47 4.24 -5.54
C GLU A 117 -6.49 4.45 -6.66
N THR A 118 -7.20 5.58 -6.67
CA THR A 118 -8.10 5.94 -7.76
C THR A 118 -7.36 6.08 -9.10
N ILE A 119 -6.19 6.72 -9.11
CA ILE A 119 -5.40 6.90 -10.34
C ILE A 119 -4.84 5.57 -10.85
N ASP A 120 -4.41 4.69 -9.95
CA ASP A 120 -3.81 3.41 -10.29
C ASP A 120 -4.85 2.36 -10.69
N ASN A 121 -5.92 2.24 -9.91
CA ASN A 121 -6.93 1.19 -10.07
C ASN A 121 -8.12 1.59 -10.96
N GLY A 122 -8.43 2.90 -11.04
CA GLY A 122 -9.60 3.42 -11.76
C GLY A 122 -10.90 3.42 -10.95
N LYS A 123 -10.89 3.05 -9.68
CA LYS A 123 -12.09 3.11 -8.82
C LYS A 123 -12.54 4.55 -8.60
N PRO A 124 -13.86 4.79 -8.44
CA PRO A 124 -14.37 6.11 -8.06
C PRO A 124 -13.76 6.60 -6.76
N ILE A 125 -13.39 7.87 -6.71
CA ILE A 125 -12.77 8.48 -5.52
C ILE A 125 -13.62 8.33 -4.25
N ARG A 126 -14.94 8.27 -4.37
CA ARG A 126 -15.84 8.03 -3.23
C ARG A 126 -15.57 6.68 -2.58
N GLU A 127 -15.32 5.64 -3.37
CA GLU A 127 -15.06 4.30 -2.84
C GLU A 127 -13.70 4.23 -2.18
N THR A 128 -12.66 4.74 -2.83
CA THR A 128 -11.31 4.72 -2.26
C THR A 128 -11.22 5.58 -1.00
N ARG A 129 -11.83 6.79 -1.01
CA ARG A 129 -11.81 7.73 0.12
C ARG A 129 -12.67 7.27 1.29
N ASP A 130 -13.91 6.83 1.03
CA ASP A 130 -14.91 6.62 2.08
C ASP A 130 -14.95 5.17 2.57
N ILE A 131 -14.43 4.22 1.77
CA ILE A 131 -14.48 2.78 2.06
C ILE A 131 -13.08 2.18 2.15
N ASP A 132 -12.31 2.16 1.06
CA ASP A 132 -11.09 1.36 0.98
C ASP A 132 -10.02 1.82 1.98
N ILE A 133 -9.62 3.09 1.92
CA ILE A 133 -8.55 3.60 2.79
C ILE A 133 -8.94 3.61 4.27
N PRO A 134 -10.17 4.00 4.66
CA PRO A 134 -10.62 3.83 6.05
C PRO A 134 -10.59 2.37 6.52
N LEU A 135 -10.95 1.40 5.68
CA LEU A 135 -10.89 -0.01 6.01
C LEU A 135 -9.43 -0.50 6.15
N VAL A 136 -8.51 -0.02 5.32
CA VAL A 136 -7.06 -0.31 5.48
C VAL A 136 -6.60 0.05 6.89
N ALA A 137 -6.90 1.27 7.36
CA ALA A 137 -6.53 1.70 8.71
C ALA A 137 -7.20 0.84 9.79
N ARG A 138 -8.50 0.51 9.62
CA ARG A 138 -9.26 -0.34 10.56
C ARG A 138 -8.67 -1.74 10.68
N HIS A 139 -8.19 -2.35 9.60
CA HIS A 139 -7.53 -3.64 9.65
C HIS A 139 -6.27 -3.62 10.50
N PHE A 140 -5.44 -2.60 10.35
CA PHE A 140 -4.25 -2.47 11.19
C PHE A 140 -4.60 -2.19 12.65
N TYR A 141 -5.60 -1.36 12.96
CA TYR A 141 -6.09 -1.16 14.33
C TYR A 141 -6.63 -2.45 14.94
N TYR A 142 -7.46 -3.18 14.19
CA TYR A 142 -8.04 -4.44 14.65
C TYR A 142 -6.96 -5.45 15.03
N HIS A 143 -6.00 -5.66 14.14
CA HIS A 143 -4.91 -6.60 14.39
C HIS A 143 -3.90 -6.10 15.44
N ALA A 144 -3.78 -4.79 15.63
CA ALA A 144 -3.05 -4.23 16.77
C ALA A 144 -3.70 -4.64 18.10
N GLY A 145 -5.04 -4.55 18.19
CA GLY A 145 -5.79 -5.01 19.36
C GLY A 145 -5.63 -6.51 19.62
N TRP A 146 -5.70 -7.32 18.56
CA TRP A 146 -5.48 -8.77 18.66
C TRP A 146 -4.04 -9.11 19.07
N ALA A 147 -3.05 -8.45 18.48
CA ALA A 147 -1.65 -8.64 18.88
C ALA A 147 -1.45 -8.33 20.37
N ALA A 148 -2.04 -7.24 20.87
CA ALA A 148 -1.92 -6.86 22.28
C ALA A 148 -2.52 -7.90 23.25
N LYS A 149 -3.55 -8.63 22.81
CA LYS A 149 -4.27 -9.64 23.61
C LYS A 149 -3.72 -11.05 23.43
N SER A 150 -2.89 -11.29 22.41
CA SER A 150 -2.39 -12.64 22.13
C SER A 150 -1.49 -13.14 23.26
N GLN A 151 -1.63 -14.41 23.58
CA GLN A 151 -0.79 -15.06 24.58
C GLN A 151 0.61 -15.31 23.99
N ASN A 152 1.62 -15.36 24.86
CA ASN A 152 3.02 -15.57 24.45
C ASN A 152 3.30 -16.97 23.85
N ASN A 153 2.31 -17.87 23.88
CA ASN A 153 2.47 -19.27 23.43
C ASN A 153 2.13 -19.48 21.95
N VAL A 154 1.82 -18.40 21.22
CA VAL A 154 1.53 -18.51 19.78
C VAL A 154 2.83 -18.32 19.01
N GLU A 155 3.27 -19.38 18.35
CA GLU A 155 4.46 -19.35 17.50
C GLU A 155 4.11 -18.79 16.11
N SER A 156 5.05 -18.04 15.54
CA SER A 156 4.92 -17.55 14.17
C SER A 156 5.22 -18.68 13.16
N VAL A 157 4.51 -18.66 12.03
CA VAL A 157 4.74 -19.61 10.93
C VAL A 157 6.10 -19.37 10.25
N GLY A 158 6.58 -18.13 10.26
CA GLY A 158 7.86 -17.75 9.67
C GLY A 158 7.75 -16.67 8.60
N ILE A 159 8.15 -17.00 7.37
CA ILE A 159 8.09 -16.10 6.22
C ILE A 159 6.82 -16.42 5.43
N VAL A 160 6.00 -15.40 5.17
CA VAL A 160 4.73 -15.52 4.46
C VAL A 160 4.81 -14.84 3.11
N GLY A 161 4.68 -15.60 2.04
CA GLY A 161 4.47 -15.07 0.68
C GLY A 161 3.02 -14.63 0.50
N GLN A 162 2.80 -13.46 -0.08
CA GLN A 162 1.46 -12.91 -0.26
C GLN A 162 1.25 -12.46 -1.70
N ILE A 163 0.10 -12.84 -2.28
CA ILE A 163 -0.34 -12.40 -3.60
C ILE A 163 -1.59 -11.55 -3.42
N ILE A 164 -1.56 -10.34 -3.92
CA ILE A 164 -2.62 -9.35 -3.76
C ILE A 164 -3.43 -9.28 -5.05
N PRO A 165 -4.77 -9.35 -4.99
CA PRO A 165 -5.62 -9.13 -6.15
C PRO A 165 -5.63 -7.66 -6.56
N TRP A 166 -5.85 -7.42 -7.84
CA TRP A 166 -5.77 -6.09 -8.44
C TRP A 166 -6.97 -5.17 -8.13
N ASN A 167 -8.11 -5.72 -7.73
CA ASN A 167 -9.37 -4.96 -7.59
C ASN A 167 -9.52 -4.17 -6.28
N PHE A 168 -8.77 -4.52 -5.24
CA PHE A 168 -8.68 -3.81 -3.95
C PHE A 168 -7.22 -3.79 -3.47
N PRO A 169 -6.32 -3.10 -4.17
CA PRO A 169 -4.88 -3.28 -3.97
C PRO A 169 -4.46 -3.05 -2.51
N LEU A 170 -4.69 -1.86 -1.97
CA LEU A 170 -4.23 -1.49 -0.63
C LEU A 170 -5.05 -2.17 0.47
N LEU A 171 -6.36 -2.34 0.25
CA LEU A 171 -7.23 -3.00 1.22
C LEU A 171 -6.86 -4.48 1.38
N MET A 172 -6.67 -5.20 0.28
CA MET A 172 -6.30 -6.62 0.33
C MET A 172 -4.87 -6.83 0.83
N LEU A 173 -3.98 -5.87 0.57
CA LEU A 173 -2.66 -5.83 1.20
C LEU A 173 -2.81 -5.78 2.73
N ALA A 174 -3.62 -4.88 3.26
CA ALA A 174 -3.84 -4.76 4.70
C ALA A 174 -4.43 -6.04 5.30
N TRP A 175 -5.39 -6.66 4.62
CA TRP A 175 -6.01 -7.94 5.06
C TRP A 175 -5.01 -9.06 5.24
N LYS A 176 -3.94 -9.05 4.46
CA LYS A 176 -2.92 -10.11 4.48
C LYS A 176 -1.72 -9.75 5.37
N ILE A 177 -1.23 -8.52 5.25
CA ILE A 177 -0.04 -8.09 6.02
C ILE A 177 -0.36 -7.92 7.50
N ALA A 178 -1.48 -7.27 7.85
CA ALA A 178 -1.78 -6.96 9.24
C ALA A 178 -1.84 -8.21 10.15
N PRO A 179 -2.60 -9.29 9.82
CA PRO A 179 -2.58 -10.50 10.63
C PRO A 179 -1.23 -11.19 10.63
N ALA A 180 -0.54 -11.25 9.49
CA ALA A 180 0.76 -11.92 9.40
C ALA A 180 1.79 -11.30 10.34
N ILE A 181 1.96 -9.98 10.29
CA ILE A 181 2.94 -9.29 11.16
C ILE A 181 2.49 -9.25 12.63
N ALA A 182 1.18 -9.19 12.91
CA ALA A 182 0.63 -9.29 14.26
C ALA A 182 1.05 -10.60 14.94
N CYS A 183 1.00 -11.72 14.20
CA CYS A 183 1.38 -13.04 14.67
C CYS A 183 2.92 -13.29 14.65
N GLY A 184 3.74 -12.27 14.41
CA GLY A 184 5.18 -12.38 14.45
C GLY A 184 5.85 -12.89 13.18
N ASN A 185 5.10 -13.02 12.08
CA ASN A 185 5.64 -13.40 10.78
C ASN A 185 6.31 -12.22 10.07
N THR A 186 7.20 -12.53 9.13
CA THR A 186 7.67 -11.58 8.11
C THR A 186 7.01 -11.88 6.78
N VAL A 187 6.90 -10.87 5.91
CA VAL A 187 6.13 -10.99 4.68
C VAL A 187 6.95 -10.63 3.45
N ILE A 188 6.62 -11.29 2.34
CA ILE A 188 7.05 -10.98 0.98
C ILE A 188 5.79 -10.77 0.17
N LEU A 189 5.67 -9.62 -0.48
CA LEU A 189 4.54 -9.23 -1.30
C LEU A 189 4.90 -9.33 -2.76
#